data_e873c7504a0b3bbbe818c9a07e153ae2
#
_entry.id   e873c7504a0b3bbbe818c9a07e153ae2
#
_cell.length_a   1.000
_cell.length_b   1.000
_cell.length_c   1.000
_cell.angle_alpha   90.00
_cell.angle_beta   90.00
_cell.angle_gamma   90.00
#
_symmetry.space_group_name_H-M   'P 1'
#
loop_
_entity.id
_entity.type
_entity.pdbx_description
1 polymer ?
#
loop_
_entity_poly.entity_id
_entity_poly.type
_entity_poly.pdbx_seq_one_letter_code
_entity_poly.pdbx_strand_id
1 'polypeptide(L)'
;MFDEKEYFDPKKSQLNVNGTTLEPCSSNPLTGFLRDGCCSWDPRDIGSHTVCAIMTTEFLEFSKERGNDLSTPRPEYQFEGLKDGDRWCLCAARWEEARMAGKAPKVVLEATNIKCLDICDLEHLKKHTGGN
;
A
#
# COMPACT_ATOMS: atom_id res chain seq x y z
N MET A 1 -24.49 -7.23 23.62
CA MET A 1 -24.07 -7.85 22.37
C MET A 1 -22.81 -7.18 21.83
N PHE A 2 -21.92 -7.95 21.32
CA PHE A 2 -20.67 -7.44 20.80
C PHE A 2 -20.90 -6.72 19.47
N ASP A 3 -20.37 -5.50 19.33
CA ASP A 3 -20.44 -4.72 18.08
C ASP A 3 -19.12 -4.84 17.35
N GLU A 4 -19.12 -5.47 16.19
CA GLU A 4 -17.92 -5.68 15.40
C GLU A 4 -17.24 -4.38 14.98
N LYS A 5 -17.99 -3.28 14.89
CA LYS A 5 -17.44 -1.99 14.54
C LYS A 5 -16.52 -1.43 15.62
N GLU A 6 -16.69 -1.87 16.84
CA GLU A 6 -15.92 -1.41 17.98
C GLU A 6 -14.76 -2.33 18.30
N TYR A 7 -14.72 -3.50 17.66
CA TYR A 7 -13.66 -4.47 17.89
C TYR A 7 -12.83 -4.66 16.63
N PHE A 8 -11.55 -4.38 16.73
CA PHE A 8 -10.64 -4.62 15.63
C PHE A 8 -9.80 -5.85 15.92
N ASP A 9 -9.83 -6.80 14.99
CA ASP A 9 -9.01 -8.02 15.04
C ASP A 9 -8.10 -8.03 13.80
N PRO A 10 -6.79 -7.81 13.96
CA PRO A 10 -5.88 -7.81 12.81
C PRO A 10 -5.78 -9.14 12.09
N LYS A 11 -6.25 -10.22 12.71
CA LYS A 11 -6.24 -11.55 12.08
C LYS A 11 -7.49 -11.81 11.25
N LYS A 12 -8.51 -10.97 11.38
CA LYS A 12 -9.74 -11.14 10.64
C LYS A 12 -9.53 -10.69 9.19
N SER A 13 -10.07 -11.46 8.23
CA SER A 13 -9.99 -11.12 6.83
C SER A 13 -10.57 -9.75 6.54
N GLN A 14 -9.84 -8.96 5.77
CA GLN A 14 -10.27 -7.63 5.36
C GLN A 14 -10.61 -7.65 3.87
N LEU A 15 -11.21 -6.57 3.39
CA LEU A 15 -11.65 -6.49 2.00
C LEU A 15 -10.71 -5.62 1.18
N ASN A 16 -10.58 -5.97 -0.09
CA ASN A 16 -9.89 -5.13 -1.06
C ASN A 16 -10.88 -4.12 -1.67
N VAL A 17 -10.36 -3.23 -2.52
CA VAL A 17 -11.18 -2.16 -3.12
C VAL A 17 -12.27 -2.68 -4.05
N ASN A 18 -12.21 -3.93 -4.47
CA ASN A 18 -13.27 -4.56 -5.27
C ASN A 18 -14.37 -5.16 -4.39
N GLY A 19 -14.22 -5.12 -3.08
CA GLY A 19 -15.21 -5.68 -2.16
C GLY A 19 -15.06 -7.17 -1.91
N THR A 20 -13.96 -7.76 -2.37
CA THR A 20 -13.67 -9.18 -2.10
C THR A 20 -12.54 -9.28 -1.07
N THR A 21 -12.21 -10.51 -0.66
CA THR A 21 -11.18 -10.72 0.36
C THR A 21 -9.83 -10.17 -0.10
N LEU A 22 -9.18 -9.42 0.80
CA LEU A 22 -7.86 -8.83 0.52
C LEU A 22 -6.85 -9.93 0.24
N GLU A 23 -6.16 -9.81 -0.90
CA GLU A 23 -5.13 -10.76 -1.29
C GLU A 23 -3.74 -10.26 -0.86
N PRO A 24 -2.77 -11.17 -0.72
CA PRO A 24 -1.40 -10.76 -0.36
C PRO A 24 -0.80 -9.82 -1.40
N CYS A 25 -0.01 -8.86 -0.93
CA CYS A 25 0.70 -7.91 -1.80
C CYS A 25 2.09 -8.43 -2.13
N SER A 26 2.90 -8.76 -1.13
CA SER A 26 4.25 -9.27 -1.35
C SER A 26 4.81 -9.94 -0.11
N SER A 27 5.48 -11.08 -0.33
CA SER A 27 6.23 -11.74 0.73
C SER A 27 7.75 -11.53 0.54
N ASN A 28 8.17 -11.03 -0.62
CA ASN A 28 9.58 -10.74 -0.91
C ASN A 28 9.66 -9.57 -1.91
N PRO A 29 9.85 -8.34 -1.43
CA PRO A 29 10.06 -7.96 -0.03
C PRO A 29 8.80 -8.17 0.82
N LEU A 30 9.01 -8.53 2.08
CA LEU A 30 7.89 -8.67 3.01
C LEU A 30 7.36 -7.28 3.34
N THR A 31 6.08 -7.08 3.17
CA THR A 31 5.47 -5.76 3.28
C THR A 31 4.26 -5.78 4.21
N GLY A 32 3.66 -4.61 4.40
CA GLY A 32 2.49 -4.42 5.23
C GLY A 32 2.85 -3.84 6.59
N PHE A 33 1.93 -3.07 7.16
CA PHE A 33 2.15 -2.49 8.49
C PHE A 33 2.42 -3.60 9.52
N LEU A 34 1.72 -4.72 9.39
CA LEU A 34 1.86 -5.87 10.29
C LEU A 34 2.95 -6.84 9.84
N ARG A 35 3.61 -6.57 8.71
CA ARG A 35 4.64 -7.43 8.11
C ARG A 35 4.14 -8.86 7.87
N ASP A 36 2.90 -8.96 7.42
CA ASP A 36 2.28 -10.24 7.08
C ASP A 36 2.15 -10.46 5.57
N GLY A 37 2.70 -9.55 4.76
CA GLY A 37 2.63 -9.62 3.30
C GLY A 37 1.39 -9.00 2.72
N CYS A 38 0.46 -8.54 3.54
CA CYS A 38 -0.80 -7.97 3.11
C CYS A 38 -0.88 -6.50 3.52
N CYS A 39 -1.60 -5.70 2.71
CA CYS A 39 -1.82 -4.30 3.01
C CYS A 39 -2.99 -4.17 3.99
N SER A 40 -2.86 -4.85 5.12
CA SER A 40 -3.89 -4.86 6.16
C SER A 40 -4.01 -3.49 6.81
N TRP A 41 -5.23 -3.10 7.11
CA TRP A 41 -5.47 -1.86 7.85
C TRP A 41 -5.45 -2.16 9.35
N ASP A 42 -4.83 -1.25 10.10
CA ASP A 42 -4.75 -1.32 11.56
C ASP A 42 -4.92 0.11 12.08
N PRO A 43 -5.71 0.31 13.14
CA PRO A 43 -5.95 1.66 13.64
C PRO A 43 -4.69 2.37 14.15
N ARG A 44 -3.61 1.62 14.43
CA ARG A 44 -2.34 2.20 14.83
C ARG A 44 -1.55 2.73 13.64
N ASP A 45 -1.92 2.34 12.42
CA ASP A 45 -1.19 2.74 11.20
C ASP A 45 -1.70 4.09 10.72
N ILE A 46 -1.12 5.16 11.25
CA ILE A 46 -1.49 6.52 10.90
C ILE A 46 -1.26 6.79 9.42
N GLY A 47 -0.24 6.18 8.84
CA GLY A 47 0.09 6.38 7.42
C GLY A 47 -0.83 5.64 6.47
N SER A 48 -1.67 4.73 6.97
CA SER A 48 -2.56 3.91 6.16
C SER A 48 -1.83 3.27 4.98
N HIS A 49 -0.95 2.32 5.29
CA HIS A 49 -0.14 1.60 4.28
C HIS A 49 -1.01 0.54 3.61
N THR A 50 -2.00 1.00 2.84
CA THR A 50 -3.10 0.17 2.36
C THR A 50 -3.14 0.00 0.86
N VAL A 51 -2.23 0.64 0.11
CA VAL A 51 -2.20 0.55 -1.35
C VAL A 51 -1.08 -0.39 -1.77
N CYS A 52 -1.43 -1.53 -2.38
CA CYS A 52 -0.41 -2.42 -2.94
C CYS A 52 0.03 -1.85 -4.30
N ALA A 53 1.24 -1.33 -4.35
CA ALA A 53 1.77 -0.67 -5.53
C ALA A 53 3.00 -1.41 -6.05
N ILE A 54 3.18 -1.34 -7.37
CA ILE A 54 4.34 -1.93 -8.05
C ILE A 54 5.33 -0.80 -8.27
N MET A 55 6.47 -0.85 -7.57
CA MET A 55 7.44 0.24 -7.57
C MET A 55 8.04 0.47 -8.95
N THR A 56 8.24 1.74 -9.28
CA THR A 56 8.98 2.15 -10.47
C THR A 56 10.14 3.03 -10.03
N THR A 57 11.20 3.06 -10.84
CA THR A 57 12.33 3.94 -10.55
C THR A 57 11.87 5.39 -10.44
N GLU A 58 10.97 5.81 -11.35
CA GLU A 58 10.44 7.18 -11.33
C GLU A 58 9.73 7.50 -10.02
N PHE A 59 8.86 6.59 -9.56
CA PHE A 59 8.15 6.82 -8.29
C PHE A 59 9.11 6.84 -7.12
N LEU A 60 10.08 5.90 -7.09
CA LEU A 60 11.02 5.82 -5.97
C LEU A 60 11.85 7.10 -5.85
N GLU A 61 12.29 7.67 -6.98
CA GLU A 61 13.03 8.93 -6.98
C GLU A 61 12.15 10.09 -6.51
N PHE A 62 10.92 10.15 -7.01
CA PHE A 62 9.95 11.17 -6.59
C PHE A 62 9.69 11.08 -5.08
N SER A 63 9.45 9.87 -4.58
CA SER A 63 9.15 9.64 -3.18
C SER A 63 10.31 10.09 -2.29
N LYS A 64 11.54 9.77 -2.70
CA LYS A 64 12.73 10.19 -1.96
C LYS A 64 12.84 11.71 -1.89
N GLU A 65 12.60 12.40 -3.01
CA GLU A 65 12.62 13.86 -3.04
C GLU A 65 11.57 14.49 -2.14
N ARG A 66 10.44 13.79 -1.95
CA ARG A 66 9.35 14.28 -1.12
C ARG A 66 9.49 13.85 0.34
N GLY A 67 10.65 13.31 0.71
CA GLY A 67 10.93 12.99 2.11
C GLY A 67 10.55 11.59 2.54
N ASN A 68 10.15 10.72 1.61
CA ASN A 68 9.81 9.33 1.92
C ASN A 68 10.75 8.42 1.14
N ASP A 69 11.95 8.22 1.66
CA ASP A 69 12.99 7.43 0.99
C ASP A 69 12.73 5.94 1.19
N LEU A 70 12.29 5.28 0.13
CA LEU A 70 12.01 3.84 0.14
C LEU A 70 13.12 3.03 -0.51
N SER A 71 14.15 3.68 -1.05
CA SER A 71 15.20 3.00 -1.83
C SER A 71 16.44 2.69 -1.04
N THR A 72 16.73 3.49 0.00
CA THR A 72 17.94 3.31 0.79
C THR A 72 17.80 2.15 1.76
N PRO A 73 18.74 1.18 1.74
CA PRO A 73 18.68 0.08 2.70
C PRO A 73 18.75 0.56 4.14
N ARG A 74 18.01 -0.11 5.01
CA ARG A 74 18.00 0.15 6.45
C ARG A 74 18.22 -1.17 7.18
N PRO A 75 19.49 -1.61 7.32
CA PRO A 75 19.77 -2.91 7.90
C PRO A 75 19.24 -3.06 9.34
N GLU A 76 19.19 -1.97 10.09
CA GLU A 76 18.68 -1.97 11.46
C GLU A 76 17.19 -2.36 11.53
N TYR A 77 16.46 -2.24 10.43
CA TYR A 77 15.06 -2.65 10.33
C TYR A 77 14.88 -3.84 9.40
N GLN A 78 15.98 -4.48 8.99
CA GLN A 78 15.97 -5.59 8.04
C GLN A 78 15.29 -5.20 6.73
N PHE A 79 15.47 -3.95 6.32
CA PHE A 79 14.89 -3.40 5.10
C PHE A 79 16.00 -3.22 4.05
N GLU A 80 15.84 -3.90 2.92
CA GLU A 80 16.88 -3.91 1.87
C GLU A 80 16.75 -2.76 0.88
N GLY A 81 15.71 -1.93 1.01
CA GLY A 81 15.40 -0.90 0.03
C GLY A 81 14.59 -1.46 -1.13
N LEU A 82 13.71 -0.66 -1.68
CA LEU A 82 12.86 -1.09 -2.77
C LEU A 82 13.50 -0.73 -4.11
N LYS A 83 13.19 -1.52 -5.12
CA LYS A 83 13.67 -1.30 -6.48
C LYS A 83 12.51 -1.51 -7.45
N ASP A 84 12.72 -1.13 -8.68
CA ASP A 84 11.74 -1.27 -9.76
C ASP A 84 11.20 -2.70 -9.80
N GLY A 85 9.88 -2.82 -9.83
CA GLY A 85 9.19 -4.09 -9.89
C GLY A 85 8.79 -4.66 -8.54
N ASP A 86 9.33 -4.15 -7.44
CA ASP A 86 8.94 -4.62 -6.12
C ASP A 86 7.51 -4.19 -5.80
N ARG A 87 6.75 -5.06 -5.13
CA ARG A 87 5.43 -4.70 -4.63
C ARG A 87 5.55 -4.27 -3.17
N TRP A 88 4.81 -3.25 -2.83
CA TRP A 88 4.90 -2.66 -1.49
C TRP A 88 3.55 -2.10 -1.07
N CYS A 89 3.22 -2.26 0.21
CA CYS A 89 2.04 -1.63 0.79
C CYS A 89 2.39 -0.18 1.08
N LEU A 90 1.98 0.70 0.19
CA LEU A 90 2.33 2.10 0.19
C LEU A 90 1.32 2.92 0.99
N CYS A 91 1.82 3.94 1.67
CA CYS A 91 0.98 4.92 2.34
C CYS A 91 0.00 5.54 1.32
N ALA A 92 -1.29 5.51 1.63
CA ALA A 92 -2.31 5.97 0.70
C ALA A 92 -2.13 7.44 0.32
N ALA A 93 -1.75 8.29 1.27
CA ALA A 93 -1.53 9.70 0.98
C ALA A 93 -0.30 9.90 0.09
N ARG A 94 0.72 9.04 0.21
CA ARG A 94 1.91 9.13 -0.65
C ARG A 94 1.58 8.70 -2.07
N TRP A 95 0.69 7.70 -2.22
CA TRP A 95 0.24 7.32 -3.56
C TRP A 95 -0.54 8.46 -4.21
N GLU A 96 -1.43 9.09 -3.46
CA GLU A 96 -2.24 10.20 -3.97
C GLU A 96 -1.36 11.41 -4.33
N GLU A 97 -0.37 11.71 -3.51
CA GLU A 97 0.58 12.78 -3.79
C GLU A 97 1.29 12.52 -5.13
N ALA A 98 1.74 11.29 -5.35
CA ALA A 98 2.42 10.92 -6.58
C ALA A 98 1.46 10.99 -7.78
N ARG A 99 0.20 10.58 -7.60
CA ARG A 99 -0.80 10.66 -8.65
C ARG A 99 -0.98 12.10 -9.12
N MET A 100 -1.07 13.02 -8.19
CA MET A 100 -1.27 14.43 -8.52
C MET A 100 -0.05 15.02 -9.24
N ALA A 101 1.11 14.43 -9.06
CA ALA A 101 2.33 14.85 -9.74
C ALA A 101 2.60 14.07 -11.02
N GLY A 102 1.71 13.15 -11.40
CA GLY A 102 1.89 12.32 -12.59
C GLY A 102 2.96 11.24 -12.44
N LYS A 103 3.26 10.84 -11.20
CA LYS A 103 4.33 9.90 -10.89
C LYS A 103 3.85 8.64 -10.16
N ALA A 104 2.55 8.43 -10.07
CA ALA A 104 2.01 7.31 -9.29
C ALA A 104 2.39 5.96 -9.89
N PRO A 105 2.81 5.02 -9.04
CA PRO A 105 3.06 3.66 -9.51
C PRO A 105 1.73 2.93 -9.73
N LYS A 106 1.80 1.85 -10.51
CA LYS A 106 0.63 1.02 -10.75
C LYS A 106 0.21 0.29 -9.49
N VAL A 107 -1.07 0.00 -9.37
CA VAL A 107 -1.62 -0.66 -8.19
C VAL A 107 -2.18 -2.04 -8.53
N VAL A 108 -2.20 -2.90 -7.52
CA VAL A 108 -2.83 -4.22 -7.60
C VAL A 108 -4.12 -4.12 -6.79
N LEU A 109 -5.25 -3.98 -7.48
CA LEU A 109 -6.53 -3.72 -6.81
C LEU A 109 -6.91 -4.82 -5.82
N GLU A 110 -6.69 -6.08 -6.20
CA GLU A 110 -7.05 -7.21 -5.35
C GLU A 110 -6.27 -7.26 -4.04
N ALA A 111 -5.11 -6.62 -4.00
CA ALA A 111 -4.26 -6.56 -2.83
C ALA A 111 -4.24 -5.18 -2.17
N THR A 112 -5.11 -4.27 -2.63
CA THR A 112 -5.24 -2.92 -2.08
C THR A 112 -6.44 -2.88 -1.16
N ASN A 113 -6.20 -2.49 0.09
CA ASN A 113 -7.23 -2.51 1.12
C ASN A 113 -8.31 -1.46 0.84
N ILE A 114 -9.56 -1.83 1.04
CA ILE A 114 -10.69 -0.92 0.81
C ILE A 114 -10.60 0.35 1.67
N LYS A 115 -9.88 0.28 2.79
CA LYS A 115 -9.68 1.44 3.66
C LYS A 115 -8.93 2.58 2.98
N CYS A 116 -8.17 2.29 1.92
CA CYS A 116 -7.47 3.35 1.20
C CYS A 116 -8.45 4.35 0.57
N LEU A 117 -9.72 3.94 0.40
CA LEU A 117 -10.74 4.82 -0.18
C LEU A 117 -11.13 5.97 0.73
N ASP A 118 -10.68 5.98 1.99
CA ASP A 118 -10.81 7.15 2.86
C ASP A 118 -9.92 8.30 2.34
N ILE A 119 -8.92 7.99 1.53
CA ILE A 119 -7.91 8.96 1.06
C ILE A 119 -7.88 9.02 -0.46
N CYS A 120 -7.97 7.87 -1.13
CA CYS A 120 -7.84 7.76 -2.58
C CYS A 120 -9.20 7.52 -3.23
N ASP A 121 -9.33 7.96 -4.48
CA ASP A 121 -10.54 7.74 -5.28
C ASP A 121 -10.39 6.43 -6.04
N LEU A 122 -11.42 5.58 -5.99
CA LEU A 122 -11.39 4.28 -6.67
C LEU A 122 -11.14 4.42 -8.18
N GLU A 123 -11.74 5.42 -8.82
CA GLU A 123 -11.54 5.62 -10.25
C GLU A 123 -10.09 5.97 -10.59
N HIS A 124 -9.42 6.70 -9.71
CA HIS A 124 -8.01 7.00 -9.89
C HIS A 124 -7.16 5.73 -9.76
N LEU A 125 -7.50 4.87 -8.80
CA LEU A 125 -6.80 3.60 -8.64
C LEU A 125 -6.97 2.72 -9.89
N LYS A 126 -8.20 2.64 -10.41
CA LYS A 126 -8.49 1.82 -11.58
C LYS A 126 -7.70 2.26 -12.81
N LYS A 127 -7.41 3.54 -12.93
CA LYS A 127 -6.63 4.07 -14.05
C LYS A 127 -5.16 3.72 -13.96
N HIS A 128 -4.72 3.16 -12.86
CA HIS A 128 -3.30 2.84 -12.61
C HIS A 128 -3.08 1.35 -12.39
N THR A 129 -3.83 0.49 -13.08
CA THR A 129 -3.78 -0.96 -12.83
C THR A 129 -2.87 -1.73 -13.77
N GLY A 130 -1.95 -1.11 -14.45
CA GLY A 130 -0.96 -1.86 -15.20
C GLY A 130 -1.35 -2.22 -16.61
N GLY A 131 -2.39 -1.62 -17.13
CA GLY A 131 -2.62 -1.66 -18.56
C GLY A 131 -3.21 -2.94 -19.09
N ASN A 132 -4.03 -3.56 -18.33
CA ASN A 132 -4.78 -4.67 -18.88
C ASN A 132 -6.25 -4.39 -18.80
#